data_ac18d32e7327d43674d1828571d6d859
#
_entry.id   ac18d32e7327d43674d1828571d6d859
#
_cell.length_a   1.000
_cell.length_b   1.000
_cell.length_c   1.000
_cell.angle_alpha   90.00
_cell.angle_beta   90.00
_cell.angle_gamma   90.00
#
_symmetry.space_group_name_H-M   'P 1'
#
loop_
_entity.id
_entity.type
_entity.pdbx_description
1 polymer ?
#
loop_
_entity_poly.entity_id
_entity_poly.type
_entity_poly.pdbx_seq_one_letter_code
_entity_poly.pdbx_strand_id
1 'polypeptide(L)'
;MMSPAPPPVRARARARGPRHRGTDPAHARHLCTSSERGSGTILALGLGLVVVMALTLLLLLAESAVAASRAAAAADLAALAAADAARGITSGEPCAVAQEVALKNNATLVACAEGPDDTVQVRTEFSAGPFLGAATGLARAGPPPAAGNGPAP
;
A
#
# COMPACT_ATOMS: atom_id res chain seq x y z
N MET A 1 -90.53 -31.85 -39.52
CA MET A 1 -89.48 -30.88 -39.39
C MET A 1 -88.15 -31.58 -39.72
N MET A 2 -87.73 -31.40 -40.97
CA MET A 2 -86.52 -32.05 -41.50
C MET A 2 -85.34 -31.07 -41.41
N SER A 3 -84.27 -31.48 -40.76
CA SER A 3 -82.98 -30.73 -40.67
C SER A 3 -82.19 -30.98 -41.96
N PRO A 4 -81.61 -29.98 -42.59
CA PRO A 4 -80.79 -30.14 -43.78
C PRO A 4 -79.39 -30.62 -43.48
N ALA A 5 -78.86 -31.47 -44.36
CA ALA A 5 -77.53 -32.07 -44.30
C ALA A 5 -76.40 -31.05 -44.62
N PRO A 6 -75.20 -31.20 -44.02
CA PRO A 6 -74.11 -30.32 -44.34
C PRO A 6 -73.42 -30.66 -45.69
N PRO A 7 -72.76 -29.64 -46.31
CA PRO A 7 -72.14 -29.83 -47.66
C PRO A 7 -70.75 -30.52 -47.52
N PRO A 8 -70.28 -31.16 -48.63
CA PRO A 8 -69.04 -31.94 -48.66
C PRO A 8 -67.79 -31.03 -48.60
N VAL A 9 -66.85 -31.44 -47.75
CA VAL A 9 -65.53 -30.80 -47.62
C VAL A 9 -64.67 -31.17 -48.83
N ARG A 10 -64.32 -30.18 -49.61
CA ARG A 10 -63.33 -30.30 -50.71
C ARG A 10 -61.95 -30.52 -50.15
N ALA A 11 -61.33 -31.67 -50.44
CA ALA A 11 -59.93 -31.97 -50.22
C ALA A 11 -59.03 -31.02 -51.03
N ARG A 12 -58.33 -30.13 -50.38
CA ARG A 12 -57.27 -29.32 -50.99
C ARG A 12 -56.03 -30.20 -51.17
N ALA A 13 -55.67 -30.44 -52.45
CA ALA A 13 -54.37 -31.03 -52.79
C ALA A 13 -53.19 -30.17 -52.21
N ARG A 14 -52.41 -30.78 -51.38
CA ARG A 14 -51.16 -30.18 -50.92
C ARG A 14 -50.15 -30.21 -52.08
N ALA A 15 -49.84 -29.02 -52.63
CA ALA A 15 -48.69 -28.82 -53.49
C ALA A 15 -47.43 -29.07 -52.72
N ARG A 16 -46.65 -30.08 -53.13
CA ARG A 16 -45.27 -30.26 -52.60
C ARG A 16 -44.42 -29.15 -53.17
N GLY A 17 -44.11 -28.14 -52.30
CA GLY A 17 -43.05 -27.15 -52.56
C GLY A 17 -41.66 -27.79 -52.53
N PRO A 18 -40.70 -27.24 -53.28
CA PRO A 18 -39.33 -27.74 -53.30
C PRO A 18 -38.70 -27.72 -51.93
N ARG A 19 -38.09 -28.84 -51.51
CA ARG A 19 -37.30 -28.94 -50.30
C ARG A 19 -36.11 -28.03 -50.47
N HIS A 20 -36.17 -26.83 -49.90
CA HIS A 20 -34.97 -26.06 -49.60
C HIS A 20 -34.12 -26.90 -48.64
N ARG A 21 -32.99 -27.31 -49.15
CA ARG A 21 -31.92 -27.94 -48.40
C ARG A 21 -31.46 -26.88 -47.39
N GLY A 22 -32.05 -26.93 -46.19
CA GLY A 22 -31.64 -26.06 -45.09
C GLY A 22 -30.18 -26.36 -44.79
N THR A 23 -29.35 -25.38 -45.05
CA THR A 23 -28.03 -25.30 -44.46
C THR A 23 -28.24 -25.14 -42.96
N ASP A 24 -27.99 -26.21 -42.21
CA ASP A 24 -28.10 -26.23 -40.77
C ASP A 24 -27.20 -25.13 -40.18
N PRO A 25 -27.75 -24.13 -39.44
CA PRO A 25 -26.94 -23.12 -38.76
C PRO A 25 -26.15 -23.68 -37.58
N ALA A 26 -26.28 -24.98 -37.30
CA ALA A 26 -25.61 -25.66 -36.21
C ALA A 26 -24.08 -25.85 -36.43
N HIS A 27 -23.60 -25.86 -37.69
CA HIS A 27 -22.17 -25.99 -37.99
C HIS A 27 -21.38 -24.68 -37.92
N ALA A 28 -22.05 -23.53 -37.90
CA ALA A 28 -21.34 -22.23 -37.79
C ALA A 28 -20.98 -21.81 -36.37
N ARG A 29 -21.43 -22.55 -35.36
CA ARG A 29 -21.14 -22.18 -33.93
C ARG A 29 -19.97 -22.88 -33.32
N HIS A 30 -19.31 -23.82 -33.99
CA HIS A 30 -18.22 -24.59 -33.43
C HIS A 30 -16.82 -24.11 -33.83
N LEU A 31 -16.70 -23.06 -34.65
CA LEU A 31 -15.38 -22.60 -35.11
C LEU A 31 -14.78 -21.42 -34.32
N CYS A 32 -15.49 -20.86 -33.33
CA CYS A 32 -14.96 -19.73 -32.55
C CYS A 32 -14.64 -20.05 -31.10
N THR A 33 -14.73 -21.30 -30.61
CA THR A 33 -14.56 -21.59 -29.18
C THR A 33 -13.25 -22.30 -28.82
N SER A 34 -12.38 -22.57 -29.79
CA SER A 34 -11.15 -23.35 -29.51
C SER A 34 -9.87 -22.51 -29.35
N SER A 35 -9.91 -21.22 -29.63
CA SER A 35 -8.70 -20.36 -29.63
C SER A 35 -8.46 -19.59 -28.35
N GLU A 36 -9.42 -19.53 -27.43
CA GLU A 36 -9.32 -18.67 -26.26
C GLU A 36 -8.94 -19.37 -24.93
N ARG A 37 -8.84 -20.70 -24.94
CA ARG A 37 -8.52 -21.44 -23.70
C ARG A 37 -7.08 -21.29 -23.20
N GLY A 38 -6.16 -20.87 -24.05
CA GLY A 38 -4.74 -20.68 -23.67
C GLY A 38 -4.40 -19.24 -23.30
N SER A 39 -5.05 -18.22 -23.87
CA SER A 39 -4.70 -16.82 -23.64
C SER A 39 -5.23 -16.28 -22.30
N GLY A 40 -6.38 -16.77 -21.84
CA GLY A 40 -6.99 -16.37 -20.58
C GLY A 40 -6.17 -16.78 -19.35
N THR A 41 -5.59 -17.96 -19.36
CA THR A 41 -4.74 -18.45 -18.25
C THR A 41 -3.42 -17.69 -18.16
N ILE A 42 -2.80 -17.37 -19.29
CA ILE A 42 -1.56 -16.59 -19.34
C ILE A 42 -1.81 -15.15 -18.85
N LEU A 43 -2.91 -14.54 -19.28
CA LEU A 43 -3.33 -13.21 -18.80
C LEU A 43 -3.65 -13.21 -17.31
N ALA A 44 -4.35 -14.21 -16.80
CA ALA A 44 -4.69 -14.34 -15.39
C ALA A 44 -3.43 -14.54 -14.52
N LEU A 45 -2.47 -15.38 -14.96
CA LEU A 45 -1.19 -15.56 -14.29
C LEU A 45 -0.35 -14.28 -14.33
N GLY A 46 -0.29 -13.59 -15.45
CA GLY A 46 0.43 -12.32 -15.57
C GLY A 46 -0.15 -11.24 -14.67
N LEU A 47 -1.47 -11.10 -14.64
CA LEU A 47 -2.15 -10.16 -13.75
C LEU A 47 -1.93 -10.52 -12.28
N GLY A 48 -2.04 -11.81 -11.92
CA GLY A 48 -1.77 -12.30 -10.57
C GLY A 48 -0.35 -11.96 -10.10
N LEU A 49 0.65 -12.16 -10.96
CA LEU A 49 2.04 -11.81 -10.65
C LEU A 49 2.22 -10.31 -10.41
N VAL A 50 1.63 -9.47 -11.26
CA VAL A 50 1.69 -8.00 -11.10
C VAL A 50 1.05 -7.57 -9.78
N VAL A 51 -0.10 -8.13 -9.41
CA VAL A 51 -0.76 -7.83 -8.14
C VAL A 51 0.11 -8.24 -6.95
N VAL A 52 0.69 -9.43 -6.96
CA VAL A 52 1.59 -9.90 -5.89
C VAL A 52 2.82 -8.99 -5.77
N MET A 53 3.44 -8.61 -6.89
CA MET A 53 4.57 -7.67 -6.88
C MET A 53 4.17 -6.30 -6.31
N ALA A 54 3.02 -5.77 -6.71
CA ALA A 54 2.53 -4.49 -6.20
C ALA A 54 2.28 -4.54 -4.68
N LEU A 55 1.65 -5.60 -4.19
CA LEU A 55 1.43 -5.80 -2.75
C LEU A 55 2.74 -5.91 -1.97
N THR A 56 3.72 -6.65 -2.49
CA THR A 56 5.04 -6.78 -1.87
C THR A 56 5.74 -5.42 -1.76
N LEU A 57 5.72 -4.61 -2.83
CA LEU A 57 6.30 -3.26 -2.81
C LEU A 57 5.59 -2.35 -1.79
N LEU A 58 4.26 -2.41 -1.71
CA LEU A 58 3.50 -1.62 -0.72
C LEU A 58 3.86 -2.01 0.72
N LEU A 59 4.03 -3.30 1.00
CA LEU A 59 4.45 -3.78 2.32
C LEU A 59 5.87 -3.27 2.68
N LEU A 60 6.82 -3.33 1.75
CA LEU A 60 8.17 -2.81 1.97
C LEU A 60 8.18 -1.30 2.22
N LEU A 61 7.36 -0.54 1.50
CA LEU A 61 7.19 0.90 1.73
C LEU A 61 6.58 1.18 3.11
N ALA A 62 5.59 0.41 3.53
CA ALA A 62 4.98 0.56 4.85
C ALA A 62 5.99 0.27 5.97
N GLU A 63 6.78 -0.79 5.85
CA GLU A 63 7.83 -1.11 6.84
C GLU A 63 8.90 -0.02 6.91
N SER A 64 9.32 0.55 5.79
CA SER A 64 10.29 1.65 5.76
C SER A 64 9.75 2.91 6.45
N ALA A 65 8.47 3.24 6.23
CA ALA A 65 7.82 4.37 6.87
C ALA A 65 7.70 4.20 8.40
N VAL A 66 7.37 2.99 8.86
CA VAL A 66 7.34 2.68 10.30
C VAL A 66 8.73 2.78 10.94
N ALA A 67 9.76 2.27 10.27
CA ALA A 67 11.13 2.38 10.76
C ALA A 67 11.59 3.83 10.87
N ALA A 68 11.32 4.67 9.87
CA ALA A 68 11.62 6.09 9.88
C ALA A 68 10.89 6.82 11.02
N SER A 69 9.61 6.53 11.23
CA SER A 69 8.81 7.09 12.33
C SER A 69 9.38 6.72 13.70
N ARG A 70 9.80 5.48 13.89
CA ARG A 70 10.43 5.03 15.16
C ARG A 70 11.78 5.70 15.39
N ALA A 71 12.61 5.83 14.36
CA ALA A 71 13.89 6.53 14.47
C ALA A 71 13.69 8.00 14.86
N ALA A 72 12.74 8.69 14.24
CA ALA A 72 12.40 10.07 14.55
C ALA A 72 11.89 10.23 16.00
N ALA A 73 10.96 9.38 16.43
CA ALA A 73 10.43 9.41 17.79
C ALA A 73 11.52 9.14 18.84
N ALA A 74 12.42 8.19 18.58
CA ALA A 74 13.56 7.94 19.46
C ALA A 74 14.51 9.15 19.54
N ALA A 75 14.76 9.84 18.42
CA ALA A 75 15.55 11.05 18.39
C ALA A 75 14.89 12.18 19.19
N ASP A 76 13.59 12.40 19.02
CA ASP A 76 12.84 13.44 19.73
C ASP A 76 12.90 13.22 21.25
N LEU A 77 12.62 11.99 21.71
CA LEU A 77 12.66 11.65 23.13
C LEU A 77 14.08 11.79 23.71
N ALA A 78 15.11 11.36 22.99
CA ALA A 78 16.49 11.47 23.39
C ALA A 78 16.94 12.93 23.47
N ALA A 79 16.56 13.77 22.49
CA ALA A 79 16.88 15.19 22.48
C ALA A 79 16.20 15.94 23.62
N LEU A 80 14.93 15.66 23.91
CA LEU A 80 14.21 16.26 25.04
C LEU A 80 14.87 15.91 26.38
N ALA A 81 15.17 14.62 26.61
CA ALA A 81 15.79 14.17 27.82
C ALA A 81 17.23 14.79 28.02
N ALA A 82 17.97 14.89 26.92
CA ALA A 82 19.30 15.53 26.94
C ALA A 82 19.19 17.04 27.22
N ALA A 83 18.21 17.73 26.63
CA ALA A 83 17.98 19.16 26.92
C ALA A 83 17.57 19.40 28.38
N ASP A 84 16.79 18.51 29.00
CA ASP A 84 16.43 18.56 30.40
C ASP A 84 17.69 18.34 31.30
N ALA A 85 18.59 17.45 30.90
CA ALA A 85 19.86 17.25 31.59
C ALA A 85 20.79 18.47 31.43
N ALA A 86 20.90 19.09 30.25
CA ALA A 86 21.66 20.29 30.00
C ALA A 86 21.21 21.46 30.88
N ARG A 87 19.91 21.54 31.16
CA ARG A 87 19.32 22.55 32.06
C ARG A 87 19.39 22.18 33.54
N GLY A 88 19.96 21.04 33.91
CA GLY A 88 20.06 20.57 35.29
C GLY A 88 18.72 20.10 35.90
N ILE A 89 17.67 19.88 35.07
CA ILE A 89 16.39 19.35 35.54
C ILE A 89 16.52 17.86 35.83
N THR A 90 17.26 17.14 34.99
CA THR A 90 17.59 15.73 35.15
C THR A 90 19.10 15.61 35.47
N SER A 91 19.45 14.72 36.40
CA SER A 91 20.84 14.44 36.70
C SER A 91 21.50 13.60 35.60
N GLY A 92 22.73 13.93 35.25
CA GLY A 92 23.54 13.21 34.28
C GLY A 92 24.12 14.12 33.21
N GLU A 93 25.04 13.59 32.44
CA GLU A 93 25.65 14.29 31.32
C GLU A 93 24.66 14.20 30.12
N PRO A 94 24.36 15.29 29.40
CA PRO A 94 23.28 15.35 28.39
C PRO A 94 23.35 14.25 27.33
N CYS A 95 24.51 14.02 26.74
CA CYS A 95 24.67 13.00 25.71
C CYS A 95 24.62 11.56 26.27
N ALA A 96 25.00 11.34 27.54
CA ALA A 96 24.82 10.03 28.17
C ALA A 96 23.34 9.74 28.43
N VAL A 97 22.56 10.73 28.85
CA VAL A 97 21.10 10.61 29.02
C VAL A 97 20.42 10.37 27.65
N ALA A 98 20.83 11.09 26.60
CA ALA A 98 20.34 10.84 25.25
C ALA A 98 20.59 9.40 24.80
N GLN A 99 21.77 8.86 25.06
CA GLN A 99 22.11 7.48 24.68
C GLN A 99 21.23 6.47 25.41
N GLU A 100 21.02 6.64 26.71
CA GLU A 100 20.16 5.74 27.49
C GLU A 100 18.71 5.74 26.98
N VAL A 101 18.16 6.92 26.65
CA VAL A 101 16.82 7.05 26.14
C VAL A 101 16.69 6.45 24.72
N ALA A 102 17.69 6.68 23.86
CA ALA A 102 17.70 6.06 22.53
C ALA A 102 17.69 4.52 22.62
N LEU A 103 18.52 3.94 23.49
CA LEU A 103 18.58 2.49 23.70
C LEU A 103 17.26 1.93 24.24
N LYS A 104 16.58 2.62 25.16
CA LYS A 104 15.26 2.23 25.66
C LYS A 104 14.19 2.20 24.57
N ASN A 105 14.39 2.96 23.49
CA ASN A 105 13.53 2.99 22.32
C ASN A 105 14.03 2.10 21.17
N ASN A 106 14.95 1.17 21.45
CA ASN A 106 15.56 0.26 20.47
C ASN A 106 16.26 0.99 19.31
N ALA A 107 16.74 2.19 19.55
CA ALA A 107 17.54 2.98 18.62
C ALA A 107 18.95 3.17 19.14
N THR A 108 19.90 3.35 18.23
CA THR A 108 21.30 3.64 18.58
C THR A 108 21.55 5.12 18.39
N LEU A 109 22.15 5.77 19.40
CA LEU A 109 22.63 7.14 19.28
C LEU A 109 23.89 7.15 18.40
N VAL A 110 23.84 7.84 17.25
CA VAL A 110 25.01 7.94 16.33
C VAL A 110 25.68 9.29 16.36
N ALA A 111 24.98 10.33 16.82
CA ALA A 111 25.56 11.64 17.07
C ALA A 111 24.79 12.38 18.16
N CYS A 112 25.50 13.12 18.97
CA CYS A 112 24.96 14.03 19.95
C CYS A 112 25.88 15.28 20.03
N ALA A 113 25.28 16.45 19.97
CA ALA A 113 25.98 17.71 20.05
C ALA A 113 25.20 18.71 20.91
N GLU A 114 25.86 19.29 21.87
CA GLU A 114 25.34 20.40 22.66
C GLU A 114 25.56 21.69 21.86
N GLY A 115 24.55 22.52 21.82
CA GLY A 115 24.55 23.80 21.14
C GLY A 115 24.42 24.97 22.14
N PRO A 116 24.39 26.21 21.64
CA PRO A 116 24.15 27.37 22.47
C PRO A 116 22.74 27.30 23.10
N ASP A 117 22.59 28.04 24.22
CA ASP A 117 21.31 28.17 24.95
C ASP A 117 20.70 26.83 25.40
N ASP A 118 21.53 25.92 25.92
CA ASP A 118 21.12 24.60 26.41
C ASP A 118 20.35 23.77 25.40
N THR A 119 20.64 23.98 24.10
CA THR A 119 20.08 23.17 23.04
C THR A 119 20.89 21.91 22.79
N VAL A 120 20.25 20.78 22.56
CA VAL A 120 20.90 19.51 22.22
C VAL A 120 20.36 18.98 20.90
N GLN A 121 21.27 18.62 20.03
CA GLN A 121 20.95 17.96 18.76
C GLN A 121 21.35 16.50 18.81
N VAL A 122 20.46 15.63 18.42
CA VAL A 122 20.62 14.18 18.50
C VAL A 122 20.31 13.54 17.15
N ARG A 123 21.14 12.56 16.77
CA ARG A 123 20.88 11.68 15.64
C ARG A 123 20.83 10.24 16.13
N THR A 124 19.77 9.53 15.74
CA THR A 124 19.57 8.12 16.09
C THR A 124 19.46 7.27 14.82
N GLU A 125 19.78 6.00 14.97
CA GLU A 125 19.55 4.98 13.97
C GLU A 125 18.67 3.86 14.53
N PHE A 126 17.70 3.42 13.75
CA PHE A 126 16.83 2.30 14.05
C PHE A 126 17.00 1.25 12.96
N SER A 127 17.32 0.00 13.34
CA SER A 127 17.48 -1.09 12.39
C SER A 127 16.11 -1.51 11.83
N ALA A 128 15.92 -1.35 10.53
CA ALA A 128 14.71 -1.74 9.82
C ALA A 128 14.72 -3.19 9.29
N GLY A 129 15.74 -3.96 9.69
CA GLY A 129 15.92 -5.35 9.26
C GLY A 129 16.97 -5.51 8.15
N PRO A 130 17.23 -6.76 7.75
CA PRO A 130 18.35 -7.08 6.85
C PRO A 130 18.19 -6.57 5.42
N PHE A 131 16.96 -6.30 4.99
CA PHE A 131 16.68 -5.86 3.60
C PHE A 131 16.51 -4.35 3.46
N LEU A 132 16.09 -3.65 4.53
CA LEU A 132 15.78 -2.22 4.50
C LEU A 132 16.88 -1.35 5.10
N GLY A 133 17.89 -1.97 5.73
CA GLY A 133 19.00 -1.25 6.35
C GLY A 133 18.60 -0.53 7.64
N ALA A 134 19.14 0.67 7.85
CA ALA A 134 18.86 1.49 9.03
C ALA A 134 18.09 2.76 8.65
N ALA A 135 17.08 3.11 9.43
CA ALA A 135 16.38 4.38 9.34
C ALA A 135 17.02 5.37 10.33
N THR A 136 17.20 6.62 9.89
CA THR A 136 17.80 7.67 10.72
C THR A 136 16.77 8.65 11.21
N GLY A 137 16.86 9.04 12.50
CA GLY A 137 16.12 10.13 13.10
C GLY A 137 17.07 11.29 13.44
N LEU A 138 16.59 12.52 13.33
CA LEU A 138 17.31 13.73 13.72
C LEU A 138 16.36 14.63 14.50
N ALA A 139 16.76 15.05 15.69
CA ALA A 139 15.99 15.96 16.51
C ALA A 139 16.88 17.00 17.19
N ARG A 140 16.29 18.13 17.53
CA ARG A 140 16.89 19.18 18.32
C ARG A 140 15.90 19.66 19.38
N ALA A 141 16.33 19.72 20.62
CA ALA A 141 15.53 20.23 21.72
C ALA A 141 16.30 21.32 22.47
N GLY A 142 15.56 22.21 23.12
CA GLY A 142 16.10 23.30 23.90
C GLY A 142 15.00 24.24 24.37
N PRO A 143 15.30 25.28 25.13
CA PRO A 143 14.34 26.28 25.53
C PRO A 143 13.76 27.00 24.30
N PRO A 144 12.53 27.54 24.39
CA PRO A 144 11.97 28.35 23.33
C PRO A 144 12.86 29.57 23.08
N PRO A 145 12.99 30.03 21.82
CA PRO A 145 13.73 31.25 21.53
C PRO A 145 13.18 32.41 22.37
N ALA A 146 14.10 33.22 22.99
CA ALA A 146 13.69 34.36 23.76
C ALA A 146 12.73 35.24 22.94
N ALA A 147 11.56 35.52 23.49
CA ALA A 147 10.56 36.37 22.83
C ALA A 147 11.17 37.77 22.62
N GLY A 148 11.63 38.05 21.41
CA GLY A 148 12.25 39.34 21.11
C GLY A 148 12.89 39.47 19.72
N ASN A 149 13.26 38.37 19.06
CA ASN A 149 14.03 38.44 17.82
C ASN A 149 13.27 37.85 16.58
N GLY A 150 11.95 37.63 16.67
CA GLY A 150 11.14 37.37 15.48
C GLY A 150 10.81 38.68 14.76
N PRO A 151 10.89 38.76 13.43
CA PRO A 151 10.29 39.88 12.71
C PRO A 151 8.81 39.94 13.08
N ALA A 152 8.36 41.09 13.60
CA ALA A 152 6.94 41.34 13.85
C ALA A 152 6.14 41.17 12.55
N PRO A 153 4.91 40.65 12.58
CA PRO A 153 4.03 40.43 11.42
C PRO A 153 3.67 41.74 10.71
#